data_9ecdebf65114d0d5305cd4143f3d7da2
#
_entry.id   9ecdebf65114d0d5305cd4143f3d7da2
#
_cell.length_a   1.000
_cell.length_b   1.000
_cell.length_c   1.000
_cell.angle_alpha   90.00
_cell.angle_beta   90.00
_cell.angle_gamma   90.00
#
_symmetry.space_group_name_H-M   'P 1'
#
loop_
_entity.id
_entity.type
_entity.pdbx_description
1 polymer ?
#
loop_
_entity_poly.entity_id
_entity_poly.type
_entity_poly.pdbx_seq_one_letter_code
_entity_poly.pdbx_strand_id
1 'polypeptide(L)'
;LYIGITGWICDERRGRHLRELVRDIPRDRLLLETDAPYRTPRDLRPQPKARRNEPAFLPHIARAVACALGRPVEDVAAETTRNARAFFSLPGHEPRPPAPPQRALAA
;
A
#
# COMPACT_ATOMS: atom_id res chain seq x y z
N LEU A 1 6.97 -5.96 12.32
CA LEU A 1 5.69 -5.27 12.24
C LEU A 1 5.40 -4.86 10.81
N TYR A 2 4.25 -5.26 10.28
CA TYR A 2 3.80 -4.83 8.96
C TYR A 2 2.85 -3.66 9.08
N ILE A 3 2.83 -2.80 8.07
CA ILE A 3 1.98 -1.60 8.06
C ILE A 3 1.15 -1.59 6.78
N GLY A 4 -0.18 -1.57 6.94
CA GLY A 4 -1.12 -1.53 5.84
C GLY A 4 -1.55 -0.11 5.51
N ILE A 5 -1.58 0.23 4.23
CA ILE A 5 -2.03 1.52 3.73
C ILE A 5 -3.37 1.34 3.02
N THR A 6 -4.36 2.12 3.43
CA THR A 6 -5.70 2.11 2.85
C THR A 6 -5.89 3.24 1.85
N GLY A 7 -7.10 3.32 1.29
CA GLY A 7 -7.49 4.40 0.39
C GLY A 7 -7.45 5.81 0.97
N TRP A 8 -7.22 5.97 2.26
CA TRP A 8 -7.03 7.30 2.85
C TRP A 8 -5.82 8.04 2.29
N ILE A 9 -4.83 7.32 1.77
CA ILE A 9 -3.70 7.97 1.09
C ILE A 9 -4.16 8.81 -0.12
N CYS A 10 -5.32 8.49 -0.66
CA CYS A 10 -5.92 9.19 -1.80
C CYS A 10 -6.71 10.44 -1.39
N ASP A 11 -6.94 10.64 -0.09
CA ASP A 11 -7.65 11.81 0.40
C ASP A 11 -6.74 13.04 0.34
N GLU A 12 -7.24 14.12 -0.24
CA GLU A 12 -6.45 15.33 -0.45
C GLU A 12 -5.93 15.93 0.86
N ARG A 13 -6.75 15.94 1.89
CA ARG A 13 -6.39 16.52 3.20
C ARG A 13 -5.79 15.52 4.14
N ARG A 14 -6.50 14.40 4.38
CA ARG A 14 -6.10 13.37 5.34
C ARG A 14 -4.95 12.51 4.86
N GLY A 15 -4.86 12.33 3.54
CA GLY A 15 -3.83 11.51 2.93
C GLY A 15 -2.47 12.20 2.85
N ARG A 16 -2.40 13.51 3.01
CA ARG A 16 -1.14 14.25 2.90
C ARG A 16 -0.08 13.70 3.85
N HIS A 17 -0.43 13.52 5.10
CA HIS A 17 0.46 12.98 6.11
C HIS A 17 0.89 11.55 5.78
N LEU A 18 -0.05 10.75 5.29
CA LEU A 18 0.23 9.36 4.89
C LEU A 18 1.18 9.29 3.69
N ARG A 19 1.06 10.20 2.74
CA ARG A 19 1.96 10.24 1.58
C ARG A 19 3.40 10.55 1.97
N GLU A 20 3.59 11.31 3.03
CA GLU A 20 4.92 11.55 3.58
C GLU A 20 5.39 10.34 4.40
N LEU A 21 4.53 9.81 5.24
CA LEU A 21 4.86 8.70 6.15
C LEU A 21 5.21 7.41 5.41
N VAL A 22 4.56 7.15 4.28
CA VAL A 22 4.78 5.90 3.53
C VAL A 22 6.23 5.73 3.09
N ARG A 23 6.93 6.83 2.89
CA ARG A 23 8.36 6.82 2.52
C ARG A 23 9.25 6.25 3.60
N ASP A 24 8.80 6.30 4.85
CA ASP A 24 9.56 5.82 6.00
C ASP A 24 9.25 4.36 6.34
N ILE A 25 8.28 3.75 5.66
CA ILE A 25 7.95 2.36 5.88
C ILE A 25 8.97 1.47 5.15
N PRO A 26 9.63 0.53 5.84
CA PRO A 26 10.52 -0.40 5.17
C PRO A 26 9.81 -1.16 4.06
N ARG A 27 10.49 -1.36 2.94
CA ARG A 27 9.91 -2.01 1.75
C ARG A 27 9.33 -3.39 2.05
N ASP A 28 9.94 -4.13 2.94
CA ASP A 28 9.52 -5.48 3.30
C ASP A 28 8.44 -5.52 4.38
N ARG A 29 7.93 -4.36 4.78
CA ARG A 29 6.90 -4.23 5.81
C ARG A 29 5.63 -3.54 5.30
N LEU A 30 5.62 -3.09 4.05
CA LEU A 30 4.50 -2.37 3.47
C LEU A 30 3.47 -3.35 2.92
N LEU A 31 2.22 -3.16 3.33
CA LEU A 31 1.05 -3.85 2.80
C LEU A 31 0.07 -2.82 2.25
N LEU A 32 -0.71 -3.21 1.28
CA LEU A 32 -1.82 -2.42 0.78
C LEU A 32 -3.13 -3.10 1.15
N GLU A 33 -4.12 -2.31 1.53
CA GLU A 33 -5.43 -2.83 1.88
C GLU A 33 -6.53 -1.88 1.47
N THR A 34 -7.74 -2.38 1.33
CA THR A 34 -8.88 -1.56 0.91
C THR A 34 -9.73 -1.12 2.07
N ASP A 35 -9.84 -1.91 3.11
CA ASP A 35 -10.81 -1.74 4.19
C ASP A 35 -12.26 -1.74 3.66
N ALA A 36 -12.47 -2.42 2.52
CA ALA A 36 -13.81 -2.51 1.93
C ALA A 36 -14.82 -3.09 2.93
N PRO A 37 -16.05 -2.60 2.94
CA PRO A 37 -16.68 -1.64 2.04
C PRO A 37 -16.45 -0.17 2.43
N TYR A 38 -15.61 0.09 3.40
CA TYR A 38 -15.32 1.41 3.93
C TYR A 38 -14.11 2.04 3.25
N ARG A 39 -13.88 3.33 3.47
CA ARG A 39 -12.70 4.08 3.05
C ARG A 39 -12.47 4.08 1.54
N THR A 40 -13.56 4.24 0.77
CA THR A 40 -13.47 4.39 -0.68
C THR A 40 -12.51 5.52 -1.04
N PRO A 41 -11.53 5.27 -1.94
CA PRO A 41 -10.64 6.33 -2.37
C PRO A 41 -11.42 7.52 -2.93
N ARG A 42 -11.20 8.70 -2.37
CA ARG A 42 -12.00 9.89 -2.73
C ARG A 42 -11.65 10.46 -4.10
N ASP A 43 -10.46 10.19 -4.60
CA ASP A 43 -10.01 10.63 -5.91
C ASP A 43 -10.34 9.64 -7.04
N LEU A 44 -11.00 8.54 -6.71
CA LEU A 44 -11.44 7.56 -7.70
C LEU A 44 -12.48 8.19 -8.62
N ARG A 45 -12.29 8.04 -9.94
CA ARG A 45 -13.21 8.58 -10.95
C ARG A 45 -13.49 7.52 -12.01
N PRO A 46 -14.77 7.20 -12.27
CA PRO A 46 -15.97 7.67 -11.56
C PRO A 46 -16.07 7.06 -10.16
N GLN A 47 -16.76 7.75 -9.27
CA GLN A 47 -17.07 7.21 -7.95
C GLN A 47 -18.11 6.08 -8.09
N PRO A 48 -17.99 5.01 -7.29
CA PRO A 48 -19.01 3.96 -7.28
C PRO A 48 -20.35 4.53 -6.80
N LYS A 49 -21.46 4.03 -7.35
CA LYS A 49 -22.80 4.57 -7.12
C LYS A 49 -23.17 4.70 -5.64
N ALA A 50 -22.87 3.72 -4.83
CA ALA A 50 -23.18 3.72 -3.40
C ALA A 50 -22.03 4.24 -2.55
N ARG A 51 -20.98 4.81 -3.15
CA ARG A 51 -19.72 5.16 -2.50
C ARG A 51 -19.11 3.98 -1.74
N ARG A 52 -19.45 2.78 -2.17
CA ARG A 52 -19.01 1.54 -1.54
C ARG A 52 -17.64 1.14 -2.08
N ASN A 53 -16.72 0.92 -1.19
CA ASN A 53 -15.40 0.43 -1.55
C ASN A 53 -15.45 -1.05 -1.89
N GLU A 54 -14.55 -1.48 -2.78
CA GLU A 54 -14.42 -2.87 -3.23
C GLU A 54 -12.95 -3.26 -3.30
N PRO A 55 -12.62 -4.54 -3.08
CA PRO A 55 -11.23 -5.01 -3.27
C PRO A 55 -10.68 -4.72 -4.66
N ALA A 56 -11.53 -4.63 -5.68
CA ALA A 56 -11.13 -4.31 -7.04
C ALA A 56 -10.47 -2.92 -7.17
N PHE A 57 -10.63 -2.05 -6.17
CA PHE A 57 -10.00 -0.73 -6.16
C PHE A 57 -8.58 -0.73 -5.60
N LEU A 58 -8.07 -1.88 -5.18
CA LEU A 58 -6.69 -1.99 -4.67
C LEU A 58 -5.63 -1.46 -5.65
N PRO A 59 -5.72 -1.73 -6.97
CA PRO A 59 -4.77 -1.15 -7.92
C PRO A 59 -4.71 0.37 -7.90
N HIS A 60 -5.82 1.04 -7.62
CA HIS A 60 -5.85 2.50 -7.50
C HIS A 60 -5.01 2.96 -6.30
N ILE A 61 -5.12 2.26 -5.17
CA ILE A 61 -4.31 2.54 -3.98
C ILE A 61 -2.83 2.29 -4.27
N ALA A 62 -2.51 1.20 -4.98
CA ALA A 62 -1.14 0.90 -5.38
C ALA A 62 -0.53 2.03 -6.20
N ARG A 63 -1.28 2.60 -7.14
CA ARG A 63 -0.82 3.73 -7.93
C ARG A 63 -0.57 4.98 -7.08
N ALA A 64 -1.44 5.25 -6.11
CA ALA A 64 -1.27 6.39 -5.20
C ALA A 64 -0.02 6.23 -4.35
N VAL A 65 0.22 5.04 -3.83
CA VAL A 65 1.43 4.73 -3.03
C VAL A 65 2.68 4.85 -3.90
N ALA A 66 2.65 4.29 -5.09
CA ALA A 66 3.78 4.36 -6.03
C ALA A 66 4.13 5.81 -6.36
N CYS A 67 3.11 6.64 -6.59
CA CYS A 67 3.29 8.07 -6.83
C CYS A 67 3.96 8.75 -5.62
N ALA A 68 3.48 8.47 -4.42
CA ALA A 68 4.04 9.03 -3.19
C ALA A 68 5.49 8.60 -2.95
N LEU A 69 5.83 7.38 -3.36
CA LEU A 69 7.20 6.84 -3.23
C LEU A 69 8.11 7.24 -4.37
N GLY A 70 7.57 7.79 -5.47
CA GLY A 70 8.34 8.07 -6.67
C GLY A 70 8.89 6.81 -7.34
N ARG A 71 8.14 5.71 -7.31
CA ARG A 71 8.54 4.41 -7.84
C ARG A 71 7.51 3.87 -8.84
N PRO A 72 7.93 3.01 -9.78
CA PRO A 72 6.97 2.35 -10.69
C PRO A 72 5.94 1.53 -9.91
N VAL A 73 4.67 1.61 -10.34
CA VAL A 73 3.59 0.87 -9.68
C VAL A 73 3.82 -0.65 -9.74
N GLU A 74 4.44 -1.15 -10.79
CA GLU A 74 4.75 -2.57 -10.95
C GLU A 74 5.67 -3.06 -9.83
N ASP A 75 6.66 -2.26 -9.44
CA ASP A 75 7.59 -2.60 -8.38
C ASP A 75 6.90 -2.61 -7.02
N VAL A 76 6.07 -1.61 -6.77
CA VAL A 76 5.29 -1.55 -5.53
C VAL A 76 4.31 -2.72 -5.44
N ALA A 77 3.63 -3.03 -6.54
CA ALA A 77 2.69 -4.15 -6.58
C ALA A 77 3.39 -5.49 -6.31
N ALA A 78 4.51 -5.74 -6.96
CA ALA A 78 5.27 -6.99 -6.75
C ALA A 78 5.77 -7.11 -5.32
N GLU A 79 6.28 -6.02 -4.77
CA GLU A 79 6.85 -5.98 -3.42
C GLU A 79 5.79 -6.18 -2.35
N THR A 80 4.66 -5.47 -2.45
CA THR A 80 3.57 -5.60 -1.48
C THR A 80 2.87 -6.96 -1.59
N THR A 81 2.79 -7.53 -2.78
CA THR A 81 2.29 -8.90 -2.97
C THR A 81 3.19 -9.91 -2.28
N ARG A 82 4.50 -9.77 -2.43
CA ARG A 82 5.47 -10.62 -1.74
C ARG A 82 5.32 -10.50 -0.23
N ASN A 83 5.17 -9.28 0.27
CA ASN A 83 4.98 -9.02 1.69
C ASN A 83 3.70 -9.66 2.22
N ALA A 84 2.60 -9.56 1.48
CA ALA A 84 1.33 -10.16 1.86
C ALA A 84 1.42 -11.69 1.92
N ARG A 85 2.07 -12.30 0.94
CA ARG A 85 2.29 -13.75 0.95
C ARG A 85 3.11 -14.20 2.15
N ALA A 86 4.14 -13.44 2.49
CA ALA A 86 4.96 -13.72 3.67
C ALA A 86 4.15 -13.57 4.96
N PHE A 87 3.42 -12.46 5.08
CA PHE A 87 2.64 -12.16 6.29
C PHE A 87 1.54 -13.18 6.54
N PHE A 88 0.81 -13.58 5.50
CA PHE A 88 -0.30 -14.52 5.60
C PHE A 88 0.10 -15.98 5.37
N SER A 89 1.38 -16.25 5.15
CA SER A 89 1.89 -17.60 4.85
C SER A 89 1.13 -18.28 3.70
N LEU A 90 0.91 -17.54 2.62
CA LEU A 90 0.14 -18.03 1.47
C LEU A 90 0.94 -19.05 0.65
N PRO A 91 0.25 -20.00 -0.04
CA PRO A 91 0.90 -20.95 -0.93
C PRO A 91 1.75 -20.24 -2.00
N GLY A 92 2.89 -20.82 -2.35
CA GLY A 92 3.80 -20.26 -3.33
C GLY A 92 4.75 -19.20 -2.78
N HIS A 93 4.67 -18.91 -1.47
CA HIS A 93 5.63 -18.01 -0.84
C HIS A 93 7.00 -18.66 -0.77
N GLU A 94 7.98 -18.02 -1.35
CA GLU A 94 9.38 -18.43 -1.17
C GLU A 94 9.95 -17.74 0.08
N PRO A 95 10.75 -18.47 0.87
CA PRO A 95 11.41 -17.85 2.02
C PRO A 95 12.22 -16.63 1.58
N ARG A 96 11.95 -15.50 2.21
CA ARG A 96 12.69 -14.27 1.93
C ARG A 96 14.11 -14.41 2.48
N PRO A 97 15.14 -14.03 1.71
CA PRO A 97 16.45 -13.86 2.29
C PRO A 97 16.39 -12.81 3.41
N PRO A 98 17.22 -12.95 4.47
CA PRO A 98 17.21 -11.98 5.55
C PRO A 98 17.42 -10.58 4.98
N ALA A 99 16.60 -9.64 5.47
CA ALA A 99 16.69 -8.25 5.04
C ALA A 99 18.08 -7.71 5.41
N PRO A 100 18.71 -6.90 4.53
CA PRO A 100 19.93 -6.21 4.92
C PRO A 100 19.63 -5.34 6.16
N PRO A 101 20.62 -5.13 7.05
CA PRO A 101 20.42 -4.30 8.21
C PRO A 101 19.84 -2.94 7.77
N GLN A 102 18.74 -2.56 8.38
CA GLN A 102 18.12 -1.29 8.07
C GLN A 102 19.08 -0.18 8.47
N ARG A 103 19.43 0.66 7.51
CA ARG A 103 20.03 1.93 7.85
C ARG A 103 19.00 2.69 8.68
N ALA A 104 19.46 3.36 9.74
CA ALA A 104 18.61 4.30 10.42
C ALA A 104 17.94 5.17 9.36
N LEU A 105 16.60 5.20 9.37
CA LEU A 105 15.86 6.00 8.42
C LEU A 105 16.36 7.43 8.56
N ALA A 106 17.00 7.92 7.52
CA ALA A 106 17.29 9.32 7.43
C ALA A 106 15.93 10.02 7.36
N ALA A 107 15.58 10.66 8.42
CA ALA A 107 14.34 11.39 8.49
C ALA A 107 14.34 12.51 7.46
#